data_3c0d04b910e58719f4791f2f679c5820
#
_entry.id   3c0d04b910e58719f4791f2f679c5820
#
_cell.length_a   1.000
_cell.length_b   1.000
_cell.length_c   1.000
_cell.angle_alpha   90.00
_cell.angle_beta   90.00
_cell.angle_gamma   90.00
#
_symmetry.space_group_name_H-M   'P 1'
#
loop_
_entity.id
_entity.type
_entity.pdbx_description
1 polymer ?
#
loop_
_entity_poly.entity_id
_entity_poly.type
_entity_poly.pdbx_seq_one_letter_code
_entity_poly.pdbx_strand_id
1 'polypeptide(L)'
;VEFFFLRPKDIAIYVARGVLDLGITGRDLALDSKASFDEVLPLGFGGSTFRYAAPQGEEWDISQLDGRRIATSYPNLVRANLAEHGIEADVIRLDGAVEISIRLGVADVIADVVSTGTTLRQQGLAPFGEPIIESEAVVIKRTGVEVSEEEQVVLDRMQGILHARTYLMIDYNIAQSNLDAAAGTTPGLTGPTVSPLAREGWVAVRAMVPKKNANQVMDRLSQLGAEAILASDLRIARF
;
A
#
# COMPACT_ATOMS: atom_id res chain seq x y z
N VAL A 1 -1.01 -18.38 17.75
CA VAL A 1 -0.30 -17.19 17.26
C VAL A 1 -0.13 -16.22 18.41
N GLU A 2 1.08 -15.76 18.64
CA GLU A 2 1.42 -14.72 19.62
C GLU A 2 1.83 -13.46 18.86
N PHE A 3 1.42 -12.28 19.34
CA PHE A 3 1.71 -10.99 18.71
C PHE A 3 2.63 -10.14 19.58
N PHE A 4 3.71 -9.63 18.98
CA PHE A 4 4.65 -8.71 19.58
C PHE A 4 4.59 -7.35 18.91
N PHE A 5 4.40 -6.28 19.68
CA PHE A 5 4.41 -4.91 19.18
C PHE A 5 5.80 -4.32 19.37
N LEU A 6 6.49 -4.09 18.28
CA LEU A 6 7.90 -3.68 18.25
C LEU A 6 8.04 -2.36 17.46
N ARG A 7 9.22 -1.74 17.55
CA ARG A 7 9.56 -0.63 16.67
C ARG A 7 9.68 -1.15 15.23
N PRO A 8 9.03 -0.50 14.25
CA PRO A 8 9.02 -0.99 12.86
C PRO A 8 10.41 -1.22 12.26
N LYS A 9 11.42 -0.42 12.65
CA LYS A 9 12.81 -0.60 12.21
C LYS A 9 13.44 -1.93 12.66
N ASP A 10 13.01 -2.47 13.80
CA ASP A 10 13.64 -3.63 14.43
C ASP A 10 13.01 -4.93 13.95
N ILE A 11 11.78 -4.89 13.42
CA ILE A 11 11.01 -6.09 13.03
C ILE A 11 11.79 -6.96 12.04
N ALA A 12 12.33 -6.37 10.97
CA ALA A 12 13.07 -7.11 9.96
C ALA A 12 14.32 -7.81 10.53
N ILE A 13 14.96 -7.20 11.54
CA ILE A 13 16.11 -7.79 12.23
C ILE A 13 15.70 -9.04 13.03
N TYR A 14 14.58 -8.97 13.76
CA TYR A 14 14.08 -10.12 14.53
C TYR A 14 13.63 -11.27 13.63
N VAL A 15 12.99 -10.95 12.52
CA VAL A 15 12.59 -11.94 11.50
C VAL A 15 13.83 -12.60 10.88
N ALA A 16 14.82 -11.82 10.43
CA ALA A 16 16.03 -12.36 9.83
C ALA A 16 16.85 -13.24 10.79
N ARG A 17 16.79 -12.95 12.11
CA ARG A 17 17.43 -13.78 13.14
C ARG A 17 16.63 -15.01 13.53
N GLY A 18 15.42 -15.19 12.98
CA GLY A 18 14.54 -16.32 13.29
C GLY A 18 13.95 -16.27 14.70
N VAL A 19 13.89 -15.08 15.32
CA VAL A 19 13.22 -14.85 16.61
C VAL A 19 11.72 -14.67 16.41
N LEU A 20 11.33 -14.13 15.24
CA LEU A 20 9.95 -14.03 14.79
C LEU A 20 9.82 -14.78 13.47
N ASP A 21 8.72 -15.48 13.28
CA ASP A 21 8.42 -16.23 12.06
C ASP A 21 8.00 -15.27 10.94
N LEU A 22 7.07 -14.37 11.24
CA LEU A 22 6.56 -13.33 10.36
C LEU A 22 6.71 -11.95 10.98
N GLY A 23 6.86 -10.91 10.14
CA GLY A 23 6.88 -9.52 10.58
C GLY A 23 6.04 -8.63 9.68
N ILE A 24 5.37 -7.63 10.25
CA ILE A 24 4.66 -6.58 9.50
C ILE A 24 5.40 -5.27 9.72
N THR A 25 5.91 -4.68 8.62
CA THR A 25 6.66 -3.42 8.69
C THR A 25 6.57 -2.67 7.36
N GLY A 26 7.13 -1.46 7.26
CA GLY A 26 7.28 -0.76 5.98
C GLY A 26 8.39 -1.40 5.15
N ARG A 27 8.17 -1.52 3.83
CA ARG A 27 9.18 -2.05 2.89
C ARG A 27 10.49 -1.25 2.96
N ASP A 28 10.40 0.06 3.05
CA ASP A 28 11.52 0.99 3.23
C ASP A 28 12.33 0.70 4.51
N LEU A 29 11.64 0.50 5.63
CA LEU A 29 12.26 0.19 6.91
C LEU A 29 12.94 -1.19 6.91
N ALA A 30 12.28 -2.18 6.28
CA ALA A 30 12.86 -3.51 6.14
C ALA A 30 14.14 -3.47 5.31
N LEU A 31 14.13 -2.78 4.18
CA LEU A 31 15.29 -2.64 3.29
C LEU A 31 16.42 -1.83 3.95
N ASP A 32 16.10 -0.73 4.64
CA ASP A 32 17.12 0.07 5.36
C ASP A 32 17.79 -0.73 6.48
N SER A 33 17.13 -1.74 7.03
CA SER A 33 17.70 -2.60 8.07
C SER A 33 18.89 -3.45 7.59
N LYS A 34 19.05 -3.67 6.28
CA LYS A 34 19.98 -4.63 5.66
C LYS A 34 19.79 -6.08 6.12
N ALA A 35 18.67 -6.39 6.76
CA ALA A 35 18.33 -7.75 7.14
C ALA A 35 17.95 -8.57 5.89
N SER A 36 18.25 -9.88 5.91
CA SER A 36 17.81 -10.78 4.84
C SER A 36 16.39 -11.24 5.12
N PHE A 37 15.46 -10.86 4.26
CA PHE A 37 14.04 -11.24 4.35
C PHE A 37 13.47 -11.45 2.95
N ASP A 38 12.36 -12.20 2.89
CA ASP A 38 11.49 -12.29 1.72
C ASP A 38 10.15 -11.60 2.02
N GLU A 39 9.68 -10.77 1.11
CA GLU A 39 8.33 -10.22 1.18
C GLU A 39 7.33 -11.29 0.74
N VAL A 40 6.35 -11.59 1.60
CA VAL A 40 5.35 -12.64 1.32
C VAL A 40 3.95 -12.09 1.04
N LEU A 41 3.63 -10.88 1.52
CA LEU A 41 2.33 -10.25 1.28
C LEU A 41 2.41 -8.73 1.36
N PRO A 42 2.13 -7.99 0.26
CA PRO A 42 1.88 -6.56 0.32
C PRO A 42 0.49 -6.30 0.94
N LEU A 43 0.38 -5.30 1.80
CA LEU A 43 -0.85 -5.05 2.57
C LEU A 43 -1.73 -3.94 2.00
N GLY A 44 -1.26 -3.22 0.96
CA GLY A 44 -2.04 -2.21 0.24
C GLY A 44 -2.39 -0.98 1.08
N PHE A 45 -1.64 -0.69 2.14
CA PHE A 45 -1.79 0.53 2.94
C PHE A 45 -0.44 1.10 3.40
N GLY A 46 -0.45 2.33 3.89
CA GLY A 46 0.78 3.02 4.28
C GLY A 46 1.66 3.38 3.08
N GLY A 47 1.07 3.45 1.87
CA GLY A 47 1.79 3.76 0.64
C GLY A 47 2.51 5.10 0.71
N SER A 48 3.78 5.12 0.32
CA SER A 48 4.65 6.29 0.27
C SER A 48 5.77 6.08 -0.74
N THR A 49 6.46 7.17 -1.09
CA THR A 49 7.71 7.09 -1.85
C THR A 49 8.85 7.59 -0.98
N PHE A 50 10.01 6.97 -1.09
CA PHE A 50 11.23 7.49 -0.49
C PHE A 50 12.02 8.24 -1.57
N ARG A 51 12.30 9.52 -1.38
CA ARG A 51 12.83 10.41 -2.42
C ARG A 51 13.87 11.37 -1.88
N TYR A 52 14.73 11.85 -2.78
CA TYR A 52 15.54 13.03 -2.51
C TYR A 52 14.68 14.29 -2.58
N ALA A 53 15.02 15.30 -1.75
CA ALA A 53 14.41 16.61 -1.78
C ALA A 53 15.46 17.70 -1.46
N ALA A 54 15.35 18.84 -2.15
CA ALA A 54 16.27 19.97 -2.05
C ALA A 54 15.49 21.28 -1.98
N PRO A 55 16.14 22.42 -1.72
CA PRO A 55 15.50 23.73 -1.72
C PRO A 55 14.71 24.01 -3.00
N GLN A 56 13.51 24.59 -2.85
CA GLN A 56 12.69 24.98 -4.00
C GLN A 56 13.36 26.11 -4.79
N GLY A 57 13.19 26.08 -6.11
CA GLY A 57 13.72 27.11 -7.03
C GLY A 57 15.09 26.78 -7.61
N GLU A 58 15.67 25.67 -7.22
CA GLU A 58 16.87 25.10 -7.83
C GLU A 58 16.50 23.85 -8.62
N GLU A 59 17.07 23.69 -9.80
CA GLU A 59 16.94 22.44 -10.56
C GLU A 59 17.98 21.45 -10.06
N TRP A 60 17.50 20.29 -9.58
CA TRP A 60 18.33 19.21 -9.08
C TRP A 60 18.10 17.92 -9.86
N ASP A 61 19.18 17.25 -10.14
CA ASP A 61 19.17 15.87 -10.60
C ASP A 61 20.11 15.01 -9.75
N ILE A 62 20.07 13.70 -9.95
CA ILE A 62 20.82 12.75 -9.14
C ILE A 62 22.34 12.92 -9.26
N SER A 63 22.86 13.36 -10.41
CA SER A 63 24.30 13.54 -10.64
C SER A 63 24.90 14.65 -9.79
N GLN A 64 24.07 15.63 -9.37
CA GLN A 64 24.49 16.75 -8.53
C GLN A 64 24.66 16.36 -7.05
N LEU A 65 24.31 15.13 -6.68
CA LEU A 65 24.51 14.62 -5.33
C LEU A 65 25.97 14.29 -5.02
N ASP A 66 26.83 14.21 -6.03
CA ASP A 66 28.24 13.88 -5.83
C ASP A 66 28.94 14.95 -4.96
N GLY A 67 29.62 14.48 -3.92
CA GLY A 67 30.29 15.33 -2.92
C GLY A 67 29.33 16.08 -1.99
N ARG A 68 28.01 15.89 -2.05
CA ARG A 68 27.02 16.59 -1.20
C ARG A 68 26.80 15.90 0.13
N ARG A 69 26.26 16.67 1.08
CA ARG A 69 25.80 16.18 2.38
C ARG A 69 24.31 15.86 2.30
N ILE A 70 23.96 14.62 2.56
CA ILE A 70 22.58 14.12 2.44
C ILE A 70 22.11 13.66 3.82
N ALA A 71 21.13 14.37 4.41
CA ALA A 71 20.55 13.94 5.67
C ALA A 71 19.36 13.01 5.46
N THR A 72 19.29 11.95 6.27
CA THR A 72 18.22 10.93 6.17
C THR A 72 18.06 10.12 7.44
N SER A 73 16.86 9.58 7.66
CA SER A 73 16.60 8.54 8.68
C SER A 73 16.82 7.11 8.13
N TYR A 74 17.13 6.97 6.83
CA TYR A 74 17.31 5.71 6.11
C TYR A 74 18.68 5.66 5.40
N PRO A 75 19.79 5.67 6.17
CA PRO A 75 21.11 5.84 5.60
C PRO A 75 21.56 4.69 4.69
N ASN A 76 21.05 3.49 4.93
CA ASN A 76 21.44 2.34 4.13
C ASN A 76 20.76 2.30 2.77
N LEU A 77 19.48 2.69 2.69
CA LEU A 77 18.78 2.88 1.42
C LEU A 77 19.47 3.94 0.56
N VAL A 78 19.81 5.09 1.16
CA VAL A 78 20.48 6.18 0.44
C VAL A 78 21.85 5.70 -0.07
N ARG A 79 22.66 5.06 0.76
CA ARG A 79 23.97 4.55 0.33
C ARG A 79 23.89 3.50 -0.78
N ALA A 80 22.88 2.63 -0.74
CA ALA A 80 22.67 1.64 -1.79
C ALA A 80 22.30 2.33 -3.11
N ASN A 81 21.36 3.28 -3.08
CA ASN A 81 20.97 4.01 -4.29
C ASN A 81 22.11 4.86 -4.88
N LEU A 82 22.90 5.54 -4.05
CA LEU A 82 24.06 6.29 -4.51
C LEU A 82 25.11 5.37 -5.18
N ALA A 83 25.35 4.20 -4.58
CA ALA A 83 26.28 3.22 -5.13
C ALA A 83 25.84 2.67 -6.50
N GLU A 84 24.53 2.44 -6.69
CA GLU A 84 23.94 2.03 -7.98
C GLU A 84 24.19 3.07 -9.08
N HIS A 85 24.28 4.35 -8.72
CA HIS A 85 24.55 5.46 -9.65
C HIS A 85 26.02 5.85 -9.72
N GLY A 86 26.90 5.19 -8.95
CA GLY A 86 28.33 5.53 -8.90
C GLY A 86 28.64 6.89 -8.28
N ILE A 87 27.79 7.35 -7.35
CA ILE A 87 27.87 8.66 -6.71
C ILE A 87 28.46 8.50 -5.30
N GLU A 88 29.40 9.36 -4.93
CA GLU A 88 29.96 9.47 -3.58
C GLU A 88 29.41 10.72 -2.89
N ALA A 89 28.72 10.52 -1.74
CA ALA A 89 28.15 11.60 -0.94
C ALA A 89 28.31 11.34 0.55
N ASP A 90 28.29 12.39 1.36
CA ASP A 90 28.31 12.29 2.82
C ASP A 90 26.88 12.05 3.35
N VAL A 91 26.58 10.83 3.75
CA VAL A 91 25.25 10.43 4.24
C VAL A 91 25.19 10.57 5.75
N ILE A 92 24.48 11.62 6.19
CA ILE A 92 24.30 12.00 7.59
C ILE A 92 23.03 11.35 8.13
N ARG A 93 23.18 10.48 9.13
CA ARG A 93 22.02 9.87 9.78
C ARG A 93 21.37 10.81 10.79
N LEU A 94 20.08 11.02 10.66
CA LEU A 94 19.23 11.70 11.64
C LEU A 94 18.05 10.81 12.00
N ASP A 95 17.60 10.85 13.28
CA ASP A 95 16.48 10.01 13.75
C ASP A 95 15.12 10.74 13.74
N GLY A 96 15.05 11.92 13.11
CA GLY A 96 13.84 12.72 12.92
C GLY A 96 14.14 14.14 12.52
N ALA A 97 13.10 14.91 12.14
CA ALA A 97 13.20 16.31 11.72
C ALA A 97 14.26 16.54 10.62
N VAL A 98 14.35 15.58 9.69
CA VAL A 98 15.36 15.56 8.63
C VAL A 98 15.26 16.81 7.76
N GLU A 99 14.04 17.29 7.51
CA GLU A 99 13.74 18.47 6.70
C GLU A 99 14.32 19.79 7.26
N ILE A 100 14.61 19.84 8.56
CA ILE A 100 15.20 21.04 9.19
C ILE A 100 16.71 21.10 8.97
N SER A 101 17.37 19.98 8.66
CA SER A 101 18.83 19.88 8.56
C SER A 101 19.43 20.84 7.52
N ILE A 102 18.72 21.08 6.41
CA ILE A 102 19.15 22.03 5.35
C ILE A 102 19.18 23.46 5.92
N ARG A 103 18.12 23.84 6.62
CA ARG A 103 18.00 25.19 7.19
C ARG A 103 19.06 25.45 8.29
N LEU A 104 19.49 24.41 8.99
CA LEU A 104 20.56 24.45 9.97
C LEU A 104 21.97 24.37 9.35
N GLY A 105 22.08 24.20 8.04
CA GLY A 105 23.36 24.06 7.34
C GLY A 105 24.07 22.73 7.59
N VAL A 106 23.36 21.73 8.10
CA VAL A 106 23.90 20.37 8.36
C VAL A 106 24.00 19.59 7.05
N ALA A 107 23.01 19.71 6.18
CA ALA A 107 22.94 18.99 4.91
C ALA A 107 22.59 19.95 3.77
N ASP A 108 22.91 19.54 2.54
CA ASP A 108 22.60 20.27 1.31
C ASP A 108 21.29 19.72 0.69
N VAL A 109 21.03 18.42 0.88
CA VAL A 109 19.90 17.67 0.38
C VAL A 109 19.40 16.74 1.48
N ILE A 110 18.15 16.35 1.42
CA ILE A 110 17.60 15.29 2.27
C ILE A 110 17.10 14.12 1.43
N ALA A 111 17.01 12.95 2.05
CA ALA A 111 16.25 11.82 1.52
C ALA A 111 15.26 11.37 2.61
N ASP A 112 13.98 11.41 2.29
CA ASP A 112 12.93 11.11 3.28
C ASP A 112 11.68 10.51 2.64
N VAL A 113 10.79 9.99 3.49
CA VAL A 113 9.50 9.44 3.11
C VAL A 113 8.55 10.55 2.70
N VAL A 114 8.01 10.44 1.50
CA VAL A 114 7.08 11.41 0.93
C VAL A 114 5.76 10.70 0.63
N SER A 115 4.71 11.09 1.35
CA SER A 115 3.34 10.66 1.07
C SER A 115 2.62 11.70 0.19
N THR A 116 2.33 12.88 0.75
CA THR A 116 1.68 13.99 0.02
C THR A 116 2.62 15.12 -0.36
N GLY A 117 3.83 15.12 0.16
CA GLY A 117 4.82 16.19 0.00
C GLY A 117 4.47 17.50 0.73
N THR A 118 3.42 17.53 1.55
CA THR A 118 2.98 18.75 2.25
C THR A 118 4.03 19.25 3.22
N THR A 119 4.64 18.36 4.02
CA THR A 119 5.70 18.72 4.98
C THR A 119 6.91 19.33 4.28
N LEU A 120 7.35 18.73 3.17
CA LEU A 120 8.47 19.25 2.38
C LEU A 120 8.17 20.67 1.85
N ARG A 121 7.00 20.86 1.24
CA ARG A 121 6.58 22.18 0.73
C ARG A 121 6.55 23.25 1.82
N GLN A 122 6.07 22.92 3.02
CA GLN A 122 6.03 23.85 4.16
C GLN A 122 7.44 24.29 4.61
N GLN A 123 8.44 23.44 4.39
CA GLN A 123 9.84 23.74 4.68
C GLN A 123 10.61 24.33 3.47
N GLY A 124 9.90 24.67 2.38
CA GLY A 124 10.51 25.22 1.18
C GLY A 124 11.34 24.19 0.39
N LEU A 125 11.04 22.91 0.53
CA LEU A 125 11.71 21.82 -0.17
C LEU A 125 10.82 21.25 -1.27
N ALA A 126 11.45 20.73 -2.33
CA ALA A 126 10.80 20.01 -3.41
C ALA A 126 11.49 18.66 -3.65
N PRO A 127 10.73 17.58 -3.84
CA PRO A 127 11.31 16.32 -4.27
C PRO A 127 11.81 16.42 -5.72
N PHE A 128 12.90 15.73 -6.03
CA PHE A 128 13.45 15.66 -7.37
C PHE A 128 13.84 14.22 -7.74
N GLY A 129 14.09 14.00 -9.02
CA GLY A 129 14.41 12.68 -9.57
C GLY A 129 13.29 11.65 -9.43
N GLU A 130 13.59 10.41 -9.77
CA GLU A 130 12.69 9.28 -9.55
C GLU A 130 12.67 8.88 -8.07
N PRO A 131 11.61 8.21 -7.59
CA PRO A 131 11.61 7.62 -6.26
C PRO A 131 12.77 6.63 -6.09
N ILE A 132 13.50 6.72 -4.97
CA ILE A 132 14.48 5.71 -4.58
C ILE A 132 13.76 4.36 -4.38
N ILE A 133 12.59 4.41 -3.77
CA ILE A 133 11.72 3.24 -3.58
C ILE A 133 10.26 3.66 -3.41
N GLU A 134 9.35 2.82 -3.87
CA GLU A 134 7.94 2.84 -3.50
C GLU A 134 7.72 1.88 -2.33
N SER A 135 7.18 2.40 -1.23
CA SER A 135 6.99 1.67 0.02
C SER A 135 5.52 1.55 0.38
N GLU A 136 5.20 0.46 1.01
CA GLU A 136 3.94 0.19 1.69
C GLU A 136 4.18 -0.75 2.87
N ALA A 137 3.16 -0.99 3.68
CA ALA A 137 3.21 -2.02 4.70
C ALA A 137 3.25 -3.42 4.04
N VAL A 138 4.17 -4.26 4.49
CA VAL A 138 4.38 -5.61 3.95
C VAL A 138 4.51 -6.64 5.07
N VAL A 139 4.14 -7.88 4.76
CA VAL A 139 4.49 -9.04 5.59
C VAL A 139 5.78 -9.62 5.06
N ILE A 140 6.72 -9.82 5.95
CA ILE A 140 8.05 -10.40 5.65
C ILE A 140 8.28 -11.67 6.44
N LYS A 141 9.10 -12.56 5.88
CA LYS A 141 9.61 -13.78 6.53
C LYS A 141 11.13 -13.85 6.37
N ARG A 142 11.77 -14.76 7.09
CA ARG A 142 13.22 -15.02 6.92
C ARG A 142 13.49 -15.63 5.55
N THR A 143 14.49 -15.11 4.86
CA THR A 143 14.95 -15.63 3.56
C THR A 143 15.32 -17.10 3.65
N GLY A 144 14.89 -17.86 2.63
CA GLY A 144 15.23 -19.28 2.47
C GLY A 144 14.49 -20.23 3.42
N VAL A 145 13.49 -19.74 4.17
CA VAL A 145 12.64 -20.57 5.03
C VAL A 145 11.26 -20.69 4.36
N GLU A 146 10.78 -21.91 4.21
CA GLU A 146 9.43 -22.14 3.71
C GLU A 146 8.39 -21.69 4.74
N VAL A 147 7.24 -21.22 4.23
CA VAL A 147 6.09 -20.87 5.07
C VAL A 147 5.46 -22.14 5.60
N SER A 148 5.30 -22.27 6.91
CA SER A 148 4.60 -23.39 7.55
C SER A 148 3.09 -23.35 7.28
N GLU A 149 2.38 -24.45 7.51
CA GLU A 149 0.93 -24.51 7.35
C GLU A 149 0.21 -23.50 8.28
N GLU A 150 0.69 -23.33 9.50
CA GLU A 150 0.16 -22.39 10.48
C GLU A 150 0.36 -20.93 10.05
N GLU A 151 1.52 -20.59 9.49
CA GLU A 151 1.81 -19.27 8.95
C GLU A 151 0.96 -19.00 7.70
N GLN A 152 0.78 -20.00 6.83
CA GLN A 152 -0.05 -19.89 5.64
C GLN A 152 -1.50 -19.56 6.02
N VAL A 153 -2.05 -20.20 7.05
CA VAL A 153 -3.38 -19.85 7.58
C VAL A 153 -3.48 -18.39 8.01
N VAL A 154 -2.42 -17.83 8.61
CA VAL A 154 -2.40 -16.41 8.99
C VAL A 154 -2.37 -15.51 7.75
N LEU A 155 -1.52 -15.82 6.77
CA LEU A 155 -1.42 -15.08 5.50
C LEU A 155 -2.74 -15.10 4.74
N ASP A 156 -3.39 -16.26 4.62
CA ASP A 156 -4.69 -16.42 3.95
C ASP A 156 -5.79 -15.59 4.62
N ARG A 157 -5.77 -15.49 5.96
CA ARG A 157 -6.70 -14.63 6.70
C ARG A 157 -6.46 -13.15 6.43
N MET A 158 -5.18 -12.73 6.41
CA MET A 158 -4.82 -11.35 6.06
C MET A 158 -5.25 -11.04 4.63
N GLN A 159 -4.94 -11.90 3.67
CA GLN A 159 -5.33 -11.75 2.28
C GLN A 159 -6.86 -11.68 2.11
N GLY A 160 -7.60 -12.51 2.85
CA GLY A 160 -9.06 -12.46 2.86
C GLY A 160 -9.63 -11.12 3.34
N ILE A 161 -8.96 -10.44 4.28
CA ILE A 161 -9.32 -9.08 4.71
C ILE A 161 -8.98 -8.07 3.62
N LEU A 162 -7.81 -8.19 2.98
CA LEU A 162 -7.39 -7.30 1.89
C LEU A 162 -8.35 -7.40 0.70
N HIS A 163 -8.71 -8.62 0.29
CA HIS A 163 -9.70 -8.85 -0.76
C HIS A 163 -11.05 -8.19 -0.43
N ALA A 164 -11.53 -8.38 0.81
CA ALA A 164 -12.78 -7.77 1.25
C ALA A 164 -12.77 -6.23 1.14
N ARG A 165 -11.63 -5.59 1.34
CA ARG A 165 -11.48 -4.13 1.22
C ARG A 165 -11.60 -3.60 -0.21
N THR A 166 -11.39 -4.44 -1.21
CA THR A 166 -11.42 -4.06 -2.63
C THR A 166 -12.79 -4.24 -3.27
N TYR A 167 -13.73 -4.92 -2.58
CA TYR A 167 -15.06 -5.21 -3.09
C TYR A 167 -16.16 -4.70 -2.14
N LEU A 168 -17.37 -4.54 -2.72
CA LEU A 168 -18.63 -4.36 -2.00
C LEU A 168 -19.59 -5.47 -2.43
N MET A 169 -20.53 -5.82 -1.55
CA MET A 169 -21.71 -6.57 -1.92
C MET A 169 -22.79 -5.57 -2.32
N ILE A 170 -23.32 -5.69 -3.54
CA ILE A 170 -24.47 -4.91 -3.99
C ILE A 170 -25.68 -5.84 -4.05
N ASP A 171 -26.75 -5.43 -3.38
CA ASP A 171 -28.07 -6.04 -3.43
C ASP A 171 -29.02 -5.05 -4.12
N TYR A 172 -29.90 -5.55 -5.00
CA TYR A 172 -30.91 -4.71 -5.65
C TYR A 172 -32.09 -5.55 -6.13
N ASN A 173 -33.24 -4.91 -6.32
CA ASN A 173 -34.42 -5.50 -6.91
C ASN A 173 -34.61 -5.00 -8.33
N ILE A 174 -34.99 -5.87 -9.27
CA ILE A 174 -35.20 -5.48 -10.67
C ILE A 174 -36.30 -6.29 -11.30
N ALA A 175 -36.99 -5.71 -12.30
CA ALA A 175 -37.95 -6.45 -13.11
C ALA A 175 -37.25 -7.58 -13.90
N GLN A 176 -37.87 -8.74 -13.96
CA GLN A 176 -37.33 -9.92 -14.67
C GLN A 176 -36.93 -9.61 -16.13
N SER A 177 -37.68 -8.69 -16.79
CA SER A 177 -37.39 -8.27 -18.17
C SER A 177 -36.04 -7.53 -18.33
N ASN A 178 -35.51 -6.95 -17.27
CA ASN A 178 -34.28 -6.16 -17.28
C ASN A 178 -33.10 -6.91 -16.62
N LEU A 179 -33.33 -8.16 -16.21
CA LEU A 179 -32.33 -8.95 -15.47
C LEU A 179 -31.03 -9.12 -16.24
N ASP A 180 -31.09 -9.48 -17.54
CA ASP A 180 -29.89 -9.73 -18.33
C ASP A 180 -29.00 -8.48 -18.45
N ALA A 181 -29.61 -7.30 -18.65
CA ALA A 181 -28.89 -6.03 -18.71
C ALA A 181 -28.26 -5.67 -17.35
N ALA A 182 -28.99 -5.94 -16.26
CA ALA A 182 -28.51 -5.68 -14.90
C ALA A 182 -27.39 -6.68 -14.51
N ALA A 183 -27.53 -7.96 -14.82
CA ALA A 183 -26.50 -8.97 -14.61
C ALA A 183 -25.21 -8.65 -15.38
N GLY A 184 -25.32 -8.13 -16.60
CA GLY A 184 -24.16 -7.63 -17.36
C GLY A 184 -23.44 -6.45 -16.68
N THR A 185 -24.16 -5.63 -15.90
CA THR A 185 -23.58 -4.54 -15.09
C THR A 185 -22.93 -5.04 -13.79
N THR A 186 -23.45 -6.13 -13.24
CA THR A 186 -23.00 -6.76 -11.99
C THR A 186 -22.65 -8.24 -12.20
N PRO A 187 -21.61 -8.56 -12.99
CA PRO A 187 -21.27 -9.95 -13.32
C PRO A 187 -20.82 -10.78 -12.08
N GLY A 188 -20.49 -10.08 -10.97
CA GLY A 188 -19.92 -10.75 -9.80
C GLY A 188 -18.56 -11.38 -10.08
N LEU A 189 -18.12 -12.32 -9.25
CA LEU A 189 -16.89 -13.11 -9.48
C LEU A 189 -17.15 -14.34 -10.38
N THR A 190 -18.23 -15.05 -10.10
CA THR A 190 -18.63 -16.28 -10.82
C THR A 190 -20.05 -16.19 -11.38
N GLY A 191 -20.73 -15.09 -11.15
CA GLY A 191 -22.10 -14.80 -11.51
C GLY A 191 -22.86 -14.15 -10.36
N PRO A 192 -23.92 -13.35 -10.65
CA PRO A 192 -24.80 -12.83 -9.62
C PRO A 192 -25.72 -13.93 -9.07
N THR A 193 -26.07 -13.81 -7.78
CA THR A 193 -27.13 -14.62 -7.20
C THR A 193 -28.47 -13.95 -7.51
N VAL A 194 -29.40 -14.70 -8.07
CA VAL A 194 -30.75 -14.22 -8.41
C VAL A 194 -31.78 -15.00 -7.60
N SER A 195 -32.70 -14.29 -6.95
CA SER A 195 -33.79 -14.90 -6.16
C SER A 195 -35.14 -14.25 -6.52
N PRO A 196 -36.24 -15.03 -6.63
CA PRO A 196 -37.55 -14.46 -6.88
C PRO A 196 -38.02 -13.60 -5.70
N LEU A 197 -38.71 -12.51 -5.99
CA LEU A 197 -39.40 -11.72 -4.98
C LEU A 197 -40.88 -12.14 -4.85
N ALA A 198 -41.51 -11.78 -3.71
CA ALA A 198 -42.93 -11.94 -3.56
C ALA A 198 -43.75 -11.06 -4.55
N ARG A 199 -43.13 -10.00 -5.09
CA ARG A 199 -43.68 -9.20 -6.18
C ARG A 199 -43.51 -9.95 -7.50
N GLU A 200 -44.61 -10.33 -8.13
CA GLU A 200 -44.61 -11.05 -9.40
C GLU A 200 -43.84 -10.28 -10.50
N GLY A 201 -43.02 -11.00 -11.27
CA GLY A 201 -42.20 -10.44 -12.35
C GLY A 201 -40.96 -9.66 -11.86
N TRP A 202 -40.61 -9.75 -10.57
CA TRP A 202 -39.44 -9.12 -9.98
C TRP A 202 -38.52 -10.11 -9.31
N VAL A 203 -37.20 -9.78 -9.35
CA VAL A 203 -36.14 -10.58 -8.73
C VAL A 203 -35.26 -9.69 -7.86
N ALA A 204 -34.72 -10.28 -6.80
CA ALA A 204 -33.61 -9.74 -6.06
C ALA A 204 -32.31 -10.28 -6.63
N VAL A 205 -31.33 -9.42 -6.79
CA VAL A 205 -30.00 -9.77 -7.31
C VAL A 205 -28.96 -9.36 -6.28
N ARG A 206 -28.00 -10.25 -6.04
CA ARG A 206 -26.84 -10.01 -5.19
C ARG A 206 -25.57 -10.29 -5.97
N ALA A 207 -24.61 -9.35 -5.97
CA ALA A 207 -23.34 -9.51 -6.66
C ALA A 207 -22.20 -8.78 -5.94
N MET A 208 -21.00 -9.32 -6.04
CA MET A 208 -19.78 -8.62 -5.64
C MET A 208 -19.34 -7.66 -6.76
N VAL A 209 -19.00 -6.43 -6.37
CA VAL A 209 -18.58 -5.38 -7.28
C VAL A 209 -17.29 -4.73 -6.77
N PRO A 210 -16.30 -4.44 -7.63
CA PRO A 210 -15.12 -3.68 -7.23
C PRO A 210 -15.51 -2.33 -6.61
N LYS A 211 -15.01 -2.05 -5.42
CA LYS A 211 -15.37 -0.84 -4.64
C LYS A 211 -15.16 0.45 -5.42
N LYS A 212 -14.09 0.51 -6.23
CA LYS A 212 -13.77 1.68 -7.09
C LYS A 212 -14.84 1.99 -8.13
N ASN A 213 -15.66 1.01 -8.52
CA ASN A 213 -16.68 1.15 -9.55
C ASN A 213 -18.11 1.23 -8.97
N ALA A 214 -18.25 1.11 -7.64
CA ALA A 214 -19.57 0.92 -6.99
C ALA A 214 -20.58 2.01 -7.36
N ASN A 215 -20.21 3.28 -7.29
CA ASN A 215 -21.11 4.39 -7.63
C ASN A 215 -21.58 4.32 -9.09
N GLN A 216 -20.67 4.09 -10.04
CA GLN A 216 -21.05 3.97 -11.46
C GLN A 216 -21.98 2.79 -11.71
N VAL A 217 -21.74 1.65 -11.01
CA VAL A 217 -22.60 0.47 -11.09
C VAL A 217 -24.00 0.80 -10.53
N MET A 218 -24.10 1.44 -9.36
CA MET A 218 -25.36 1.82 -8.75
C MET A 218 -26.15 2.80 -9.64
N ASP A 219 -25.49 3.81 -10.22
CA ASP A 219 -26.11 4.74 -11.16
C ASP A 219 -26.66 4.01 -12.39
N ARG A 220 -25.90 3.07 -12.96
CA ARG A 220 -26.33 2.27 -14.10
C ARG A 220 -27.50 1.35 -13.76
N LEU A 221 -27.49 0.71 -12.60
CA LEU A 221 -28.60 -0.10 -12.12
C LEU A 221 -29.89 0.73 -11.96
N SER A 222 -29.77 1.94 -11.40
CA SER A 222 -30.89 2.88 -11.29
C SER A 222 -31.48 3.23 -12.67
N GLN A 223 -30.64 3.49 -13.67
CA GLN A 223 -31.10 3.76 -15.05
C GLN A 223 -31.80 2.56 -15.69
N LEU A 224 -31.46 1.33 -15.29
CA LEU A 224 -32.12 0.10 -15.73
C LEU A 224 -33.42 -0.19 -14.97
N GLY A 225 -33.82 0.70 -14.05
CA GLY A 225 -35.04 0.56 -13.26
C GLY A 225 -34.88 -0.35 -12.04
N ALA A 226 -33.66 -0.53 -11.54
CA ALA A 226 -33.45 -1.21 -10.27
C ALA A 226 -33.96 -0.37 -9.11
N GLU A 227 -34.55 -1.04 -8.12
CA GLU A 227 -35.07 -0.48 -6.87
C GLU A 227 -34.30 -1.06 -5.67
N ALA A 228 -34.35 -0.37 -4.52
CA ALA A 228 -33.72 -0.81 -3.28
C ALA A 228 -32.24 -1.23 -3.46
N ILE A 229 -31.46 -0.38 -4.14
CA ILE A 229 -30.04 -0.65 -4.39
C ILE A 229 -29.28 -0.38 -3.09
N LEU A 230 -28.66 -1.42 -2.54
CA LEU A 230 -27.89 -1.40 -1.29
C LEU A 230 -26.44 -1.79 -1.56
N ALA A 231 -25.50 -1.10 -0.93
CA ALA A 231 -24.09 -1.46 -0.94
C ALA A 231 -23.62 -1.76 0.48
N SER A 232 -22.99 -2.91 0.69
CA SER A 232 -22.49 -3.35 1.99
C SER A 232 -21.00 -3.68 1.91
N ASP A 233 -20.25 -3.22 2.93
CA ASP A 233 -18.85 -3.59 3.08
C ASP A 233 -18.71 -5.07 3.44
N LEU A 234 -17.70 -5.72 2.85
CA LEU A 234 -17.31 -7.07 3.21
C LEU A 234 -16.27 -7.03 4.33
N ARG A 235 -16.36 -7.94 5.29
CA ARG A 235 -15.35 -8.09 6.36
C ARG A 235 -14.20 -8.99 5.95
N ILE A 236 -14.51 -10.11 5.30
CA ILE A 236 -13.54 -11.11 4.83
C ILE A 236 -14.10 -11.71 3.55
N ALA A 237 -13.25 -11.92 2.56
CA ALA A 237 -13.58 -12.61 1.32
C ALA A 237 -12.43 -13.54 0.92
N ARG A 238 -12.73 -14.80 0.59
CA ARG A 238 -11.76 -15.76 0.05
C ARG A 238 -12.24 -16.19 -1.33
N PHE A 239 -11.34 -16.14 -2.29
CA PHE A 239 -11.62 -16.50 -3.69
C PHE A 239 -10.70 -17.65 -4.11
#